data_2b128d81586c6349ec3338f8f2afb526
#
_entry.id   2b128d81586c6349ec3338f8f2afb526
#
_cell.length_a   1.000
_cell.length_b   1.000
_cell.length_c   1.000
_cell.angle_alpha   90.00
_cell.angle_beta   90.00
_cell.angle_gamma   90.00
#
_symmetry.space_group_name_H-M   'P 1'
#
loop_
_entity.id
_entity.type
_entity.pdbx_description
1 polymer ?
#
loop_
_entity_poly.entity_id
_entity_poly.type
_entity_poly.pdbx_seq_one_letter_code
_entity_poly.pdbx_strand_id
1 'polypeptide(L)'
;MYKRQEDNLLKLDMLGHDDPTMIRMLEDLTGVNARQIPLDDPDTMSIFVSSKVLGFENDELLGPTGAVAIPEFNTRFTRGMLMDTLPKDFNTLVRLSGFSHGTDVWLGNARELIVSGTASVLETVGCRDDIMLYLISMGLDPKMSFKIMEAVRKGKVKKGGFQEGWVEAMQEHNVPQWYIDSLAKIGYLFPKAHAVAYVMMAFRIAWFKVHRPLAFYATFFTVRAKAFDAEYCCAGMDAVKQKIREIENNKDATDVEQNLLVTPVSYTHLRAHETSA
;
A
#
# COMPACT_ATOMS: atom_id res chain seq x y z
N MET A 1 29.98 8.88 -2.16
CA MET A 1 29.78 7.58 -1.49
C MET A 1 30.58 7.58 -0.19
N TYR A 2 29.96 7.22 0.90
CA TYR A 2 30.35 7.64 2.25
C TYR A 2 31.57 6.92 2.78
N LYS A 3 32.67 7.68 3.02
CA LYS A 3 33.88 7.23 3.76
C LYS A 3 33.64 7.09 5.29
N ARG A 4 32.37 7.19 5.74
CA ARG A 4 32.01 7.22 7.17
C ARG A 4 32.09 5.86 7.88
N GLN A 5 32.20 4.78 7.14
CA GLN A 5 32.38 3.45 7.73
C GLN A 5 33.82 3.28 8.30
N GLU A 6 34.78 4.01 7.74
CA GLU A 6 36.16 4.02 8.26
C GLU A 6 36.26 4.73 9.63
N ASP A 7 35.29 5.62 9.93
CA ASP A 7 35.27 6.41 11.17
C ASP A 7 34.35 5.79 12.25
N ASN A 8 33.88 4.55 12.08
CA ASN A 8 32.92 3.89 12.97
C ASN A 8 31.64 4.72 13.25
N LEU A 9 31.19 5.53 12.29
CA LEU A 9 29.98 6.35 12.40
C LEU A 9 28.80 5.62 11.76
N LEU A 10 27.70 5.51 12.52
CA LEU A 10 26.42 5.01 12.03
C LEU A 10 25.52 6.21 11.66
N LYS A 11 25.17 6.31 10.38
CA LYS A 11 24.12 7.25 9.95
C LYS A 11 22.76 6.60 10.12
N LEU A 12 21.93 7.20 10.97
CA LEU A 12 20.51 6.84 11.09
C LEU A 12 19.68 7.85 10.29
N ASP A 13 18.84 7.34 9.40
CA ASP A 13 17.83 8.12 8.71
C ASP A 13 16.53 8.07 9.52
N MET A 14 16.18 9.20 10.15
CA MET A 14 14.95 9.33 10.93
C MET A 14 13.85 9.87 10.02
N LEU A 15 12.91 9.01 9.65
CA LEU A 15 11.77 9.39 8.83
C LEU A 15 10.56 9.65 9.74
N GLY A 16 10.02 10.86 9.66
CA GLY A 16 8.76 11.21 10.33
C GLY A 16 7.58 10.48 9.65
N HIS A 17 6.72 9.86 10.47
CA HIS A 17 5.54 9.15 9.99
C HIS A 17 4.37 9.30 10.97
N ASP A 18 3.15 9.48 10.44
CA ASP A 18 1.96 9.71 11.28
C ASP A 18 1.40 8.42 11.88
N ASP A 19 1.64 7.26 11.26
CA ASP A 19 1.03 5.99 11.65
C ASP A 19 1.34 5.56 13.09
N PRO A 20 2.58 5.70 13.62
CA PRO A 20 2.85 5.41 15.03
C PRO A 20 2.08 6.33 15.97
N THR A 21 1.90 7.61 15.61
CA THR A 21 1.11 8.58 16.38
C THR A 21 -0.37 8.20 16.39
N MET A 22 -0.91 7.78 15.22
CA MET A 22 -2.28 7.28 15.12
C MET A 22 -2.48 6.04 16.01
N ILE A 23 -1.59 5.05 15.93
CA ILE A 23 -1.66 3.84 16.74
C ILE A 23 -1.63 4.19 18.23
N ARG A 24 -0.74 5.07 18.66
CA ARG A 24 -0.65 5.49 20.06
C ARG A 24 -1.95 6.14 20.53
N MET A 25 -2.50 7.07 19.77
CA MET A 25 -3.77 7.71 20.11
C MET A 25 -4.93 6.72 20.16
N LEU A 26 -4.97 5.75 19.23
CA LEU A 26 -5.98 4.69 19.23
C LEU A 26 -5.87 3.79 20.47
N GLU A 27 -4.65 3.44 20.90
CA GLU A 27 -4.41 2.70 22.15
C GLU A 27 -4.91 3.50 23.36
N ASP A 28 -4.59 4.79 23.44
CA ASP A 28 -4.98 5.68 24.54
C ASP A 28 -6.52 5.86 24.62
N LEU A 29 -7.20 5.98 23.47
CA LEU A 29 -8.66 6.15 23.41
C LEU A 29 -9.44 4.87 23.71
N THR A 30 -8.89 3.70 23.38
CA THR A 30 -9.63 2.43 23.40
C THR A 30 -9.19 1.46 24.47
N GLY A 31 -7.99 1.65 25.04
CA GLY A 31 -7.35 0.70 25.94
C GLY A 31 -6.85 -0.60 25.26
N VAL A 32 -6.97 -0.70 23.92
CA VAL A 32 -6.55 -1.87 23.15
C VAL A 32 -5.06 -1.78 22.84
N ASN A 33 -4.29 -2.82 23.17
CA ASN A 33 -2.89 -2.92 22.77
C ASN A 33 -2.79 -3.35 21.30
N ALA A 34 -2.34 -2.45 20.43
CA ALA A 34 -2.23 -2.70 18.99
C ALA A 34 -1.29 -3.87 18.63
N ARG A 35 -0.33 -4.21 19.49
CA ARG A 35 0.58 -5.35 19.25
C ARG A 35 -0.13 -6.70 19.37
N GLN A 36 -1.27 -6.75 20.06
CA GLN A 36 -2.07 -7.95 20.25
C GLN A 36 -3.13 -8.15 19.15
N ILE A 37 -3.32 -7.17 18.26
CA ILE A 37 -4.24 -7.27 17.13
C ILE A 37 -3.73 -8.34 16.16
N PRO A 38 -4.53 -9.39 15.86
CA PRO A 38 -4.17 -10.42 14.91
C PRO A 38 -4.11 -9.86 13.49
N LEU A 39 -3.14 -10.32 12.69
CA LEU A 39 -2.96 -9.87 11.30
C LEU A 39 -3.77 -10.71 10.29
N ASP A 40 -4.63 -11.58 10.78
CA ASP A 40 -5.52 -12.46 10.02
C ASP A 40 -7.00 -12.27 10.38
N ASP A 41 -7.34 -11.17 11.07
CA ASP A 41 -8.73 -10.82 11.38
C ASP A 41 -9.56 -10.71 10.08
N PRO A 42 -10.59 -11.56 9.88
CA PRO A 42 -11.30 -11.66 8.61
C PRO A 42 -12.11 -10.40 8.30
N ASP A 43 -12.69 -9.75 9.29
CA ASP A 43 -13.47 -8.53 9.09
C ASP A 43 -12.55 -7.38 8.65
N THR A 44 -11.39 -7.24 9.30
CA THR A 44 -10.36 -6.28 8.89
C THR A 44 -9.84 -6.59 7.49
N MET A 45 -9.58 -7.85 7.16
CA MET A 45 -9.13 -8.23 5.83
C MET A 45 -10.17 -7.88 4.75
N SER A 46 -11.44 -8.02 5.07
CA SER A 46 -12.54 -7.77 4.13
C SER A 46 -12.60 -6.33 3.63
N ILE A 47 -12.17 -5.32 4.41
CA ILE A 47 -12.25 -3.92 3.98
C ILE A 47 -11.34 -3.58 2.81
N PHE A 48 -10.33 -4.40 2.54
CA PHE A 48 -9.45 -4.20 1.39
C PHE A 48 -10.10 -4.61 0.06
N VAL A 49 -11.20 -5.36 0.09
CA VAL A 49 -11.92 -5.81 -1.12
C VAL A 49 -13.37 -5.37 -1.16
N SER A 50 -13.95 -4.98 -0.02
CA SER A 50 -15.35 -4.60 0.11
C SER A 50 -15.51 -3.55 1.21
N SER A 51 -16.61 -2.81 1.18
CA SER A 51 -17.01 -1.90 2.25
C SER A 51 -18.17 -2.47 3.11
N LYS A 52 -18.60 -3.69 2.84
CA LYS A 52 -19.79 -4.31 3.45
C LYS A 52 -19.73 -4.36 4.98
N VAL A 53 -18.59 -4.76 5.55
CA VAL A 53 -18.43 -4.83 7.01
C VAL A 53 -18.52 -3.47 7.69
N LEU A 54 -18.37 -2.39 6.92
CA LEU A 54 -18.54 -1.01 7.36
C LEU A 54 -19.99 -0.50 7.21
N GLY A 55 -20.93 -1.37 6.83
CA GLY A 55 -22.36 -1.06 6.74
C GLY A 55 -22.82 -0.41 5.44
N PHE A 56 -21.99 -0.37 4.40
CA PHE A 56 -22.38 0.17 3.09
C PHE A 56 -21.76 -0.62 1.94
N GLU A 57 -22.46 -0.65 0.81
CA GLU A 57 -22.01 -1.30 -0.43
C GLU A 57 -22.29 -0.39 -1.64
N ASN A 58 -21.41 -0.43 -2.62
CA ASN A 58 -21.60 0.18 -3.95
C ASN A 58 -21.96 1.68 -3.94
N ASP A 59 -21.42 2.45 -3.00
CA ASP A 59 -21.54 3.91 -3.04
C ASP A 59 -20.58 4.48 -4.09
N GLU A 60 -21.09 5.27 -5.03
CA GLU A 60 -20.31 5.84 -6.13
C GLU A 60 -19.16 6.73 -5.65
N LEU A 61 -19.32 7.43 -4.53
CA LEU A 61 -18.31 8.34 -3.99
C LEU A 61 -17.27 7.60 -3.12
N LEU A 62 -17.71 6.60 -2.36
CA LEU A 62 -16.86 5.86 -1.44
C LEU A 62 -16.02 4.79 -2.16
N GLY A 63 -16.53 4.32 -3.29
CA GLY A 63 -15.95 3.23 -4.05
C GLY A 63 -16.18 1.85 -3.41
N PRO A 64 -15.67 0.79 -4.03
CA PRO A 64 -15.99 -0.58 -3.67
C PRO A 64 -15.27 -1.09 -2.41
N THR A 65 -14.22 -0.39 -1.93
CA THR A 65 -13.40 -0.86 -0.80
C THR A 65 -13.55 0.02 0.44
N GLY A 66 -13.41 -0.58 1.62
CA GLY A 66 -13.35 0.13 2.90
C GLY A 66 -11.99 0.75 3.20
N ALA A 67 -11.03 0.75 2.27
CA ALA A 67 -9.64 1.15 2.50
C ALA A 67 -9.39 2.67 2.55
N VAL A 68 -10.43 3.50 2.35
CA VAL A 68 -10.31 4.96 2.51
C VAL A 68 -9.83 5.30 3.93
N ALA A 69 -8.94 6.27 4.05
CA ALA A 69 -8.27 6.68 5.30
C ALA A 69 -7.32 5.64 5.92
N ILE A 70 -7.11 4.48 5.29
CA ILE A 70 -6.12 3.50 5.74
C ILE A 70 -4.76 3.84 5.12
N PRO A 71 -3.70 4.01 5.92
CA PRO A 71 -2.34 4.20 5.39
C PRO A 71 -1.97 3.14 4.36
N GLU A 72 -1.06 3.45 3.46
CA GLU A 72 -0.61 2.58 2.35
C GLU A 72 -1.67 2.33 1.26
N PHE A 73 -2.97 2.23 1.61
CA PHE A 73 -4.04 1.78 0.71
C PHE A 73 -5.10 2.85 0.39
N ASN A 74 -4.90 4.10 0.83
CA ASN A 74 -5.89 5.17 0.75
C ASN A 74 -6.07 5.77 -0.65
N THR A 75 -5.03 5.76 -1.49
CA THR A 75 -5.04 6.46 -2.78
C THR A 75 -5.92 5.74 -3.81
N ARG A 76 -6.45 6.48 -4.82
CA ARG A 76 -7.16 5.86 -5.95
C ARG A 76 -6.32 4.78 -6.64
N PHE A 77 -5.02 5.02 -6.77
CA PHE A 77 -4.08 4.07 -7.36
C PHE A 77 -4.01 2.77 -6.56
N THR A 78 -3.75 2.84 -5.25
CA THR A 78 -3.63 1.65 -4.40
C THR A 78 -4.97 0.92 -4.23
N ARG A 79 -6.10 1.64 -4.17
CA ARG A 79 -7.43 1.02 -4.19
C ARG A 79 -7.74 0.32 -5.51
N GLY A 80 -7.27 0.85 -6.64
CA GLY A 80 -7.32 0.15 -7.93
C GLY A 80 -6.55 -1.18 -7.90
N MET A 81 -5.36 -1.19 -7.28
CA MET A 81 -4.58 -2.42 -7.09
C MET A 81 -5.34 -3.46 -6.25
N LEU A 82 -6.00 -3.03 -5.18
CA LEU A 82 -6.84 -3.91 -4.35
C LEU A 82 -7.94 -4.57 -5.17
N MET A 83 -8.59 -3.82 -6.07
CA MET A 83 -9.64 -4.35 -6.94
C MET A 83 -9.11 -5.29 -8.03
N ASP A 84 -7.95 -4.99 -8.60
CA ASP A 84 -7.32 -5.85 -9.61
C ASP A 84 -6.83 -7.19 -9.01
N THR A 85 -6.53 -7.24 -7.70
CA THR A 85 -5.87 -8.40 -7.06
C THR A 85 -6.73 -9.16 -6.06
N LEU A 86 -7.77 -8.50 -5.50
CA LEU A 86 -8.68 -9.06 -4.49
C LEU A 86 -7.94 -9.81 -3.36
N PRO A 87 -7.10 -9.11 -2.56
CA PRO A 87 -6.24 -9.73 -1.57
C PRO A 87 -7.05 -10.49 -0.51
N LYS A 88 -6.57 -11.69 -0.14
CA LYS A 88 -7.22 -12.58 0.85
C LYS A 88 -6.42 -12.77 2.12
N ASP A 89 -5.19 -12.29 2.14
CA ASP A 89 -4.25 -12.47 3.25
C ASP A 89 -3.27 -11.32 3.38
N PHE A 90 -2.62 -11.25 4.54
CA PHE A 90 -1.65 -10.22 4.87
C PHE A 90 -0.43 -10.21 3.93
N ASN A 91 0.02 -11.36 3.45
CA ASN A 91 1.18 -11.45 2.57
C ASN A 91 0.90 -10.80 1.20
N THR A 92 -0.32 -10.97 0.70
CA THR A 92 -0.78 -10.28 -0.52
C THR A 92 -0.77 -8.76 -0.33
N LEU A 93 -1.22 -8.24 0.82
CA LEU A 93 -1.14 -6.80 1.12
C LEU A 93 0.31 -6.29 1.15
N VAL A 94 1.24 -7.06 1.72
CA VAL A 94 2.67 -6.74 1.71
C VAL A 94 3.20 -6.66 0.27
N ARG A 95 2.77 -7.57 -0.60
CA ARG A 95 3.13 -7.57 -2.01
C ARG A 95 2.63 -6.31 -2.72
N LEU A 96 1.37 -5.91 -2.47
CA LEU A 96 0.77 -4.70 -3.03
C LEU A 96 1.48 -3.42 -2.58
N SER A 97 1.88 -3.35 -1.31
CA SER A 97 2.70 -2.24 -0.80
C SER A 97 4.04 -2.18 -1.56
N GLY A 98 4.67 -3.32 -1.81
CA GLY A 98 5.87 -3.40 -2.64
C GLY A 98 5.67 -2.85 -4.06
N PHE A 99 4.56 -3.19 -4.72
CA PHE A 99 4.22 -2.67 -6.05
C PHE A 99 4.02 -1.16 -6.05
N SER A 100 3.38 -0.61 -5.02
CA SER A 100 3.06 0.82 -4.94
C SER A 100 4.27 1.69 -4.67
N HIS A 101 5.26 1.18 -3.94
CA HIS A 101 6.48 1.91 -3.57
C HIS A 101 7.59 1.78 -4.62
N GLY A 102 7.53 0.78 -5.48
CA GLY A 102 8.51 0.59 -6.55
C GLY A 102 8.24 1.51 -7.74
N THR A 103 9.26 1.67 -8.59
CA THR A 103 9.14 2.38 -9.87
C THR A 103 9.06 1.37 -10.99
N ASP A 104 8.04 1.48 -11.86
CA ASP A 104 7.78 0.58 -12.99
C ASP A 104 7.62 -0.90 -12.57
N VAL A 105 7.01 -1.10 -11.40
CA VAL A 105 6.75 -2.43 -10.84
C VAL A 105 5.32 -2.86 -11.10
N TRP A 106 4.34 -1.95 -11.00
CA TRP A 106 2.93 -2.25 -11.16
C TRP A 106 2.44 -2.07 -12.61
N LEU A 107 2.28 -0.82 -13.06
CA LEU A 107 1.80 -0.52 -14.41
C LEU A 107 2.83 -0.90 -15.47
N GLY A 108 2.38 -1.52 -16.54
CA GLY A 108 3.24 -2.01 -17.62
C GLY A 108 4.05 -3.26 -17.23
N ASN A 109 3.81 -3.82 -16.04
CA ASN A 109 4.59 -4.95 -15.51
C ASN A 109 3.70 -5.94 -14.72
N ALA A 110 3.73 -5.93 -13.38
CA ALA A 110 3.04 -6.94 -12.56
C ALA A 110 1.52 -6.97 -12.82
N ARG A 111 0.87 -5.82 -13.01
CA ARG A 111 -0.56 -5.73 -13.28
C ARG A 111 -0.95 -6.55 -14.52
N GLU A 112 -0.25 -6.37 -15.60
CA GLU A 112 -0.53 -7.06 -16.86
C GLU A 112 -0.36 -8.57 -16.74
N LEU A 113 0.66 -9.03 -16.00
CA LEU A 113 0.89 -10.45 -15.73
C LEU A 113 -0.25 -11.05 -14.89
N ILE A 114 -0.73 -10.32 -13.88
CA ILE A 114 -1.80 -10.78 -13.00
C ILE A 114 -3.15 -10.78 -13.71
N VAL A 115 -3.49 -9.69 -14.39
CA VAL A 115 -4.79 -9.54 -15.08
C VAL A 115 -4.90 -10.51 -16.25
N SER A 116 -3.81 -10.80 -16.96
CA SER A 116 -3.79 -11.81 -18.04
C SER A 116 -3.80 -13.24 -17.53
N GLY A 117 -3.62 -13.47 -16.23
CA GLY A 117 -3.49 -14.82 -15.66
C GLY A 117 -2.15 -15.50 -15.95
N THR A 118 -1.16 -14.76 -16.44
CA THR A 118 0.20 -15.29 -16.70
C THR A 118 0.92 -15.66 -15.39
N ALA A 119 0.71 -14.87 -14.34
CA ALA A 119 1.26 -15.11 -13.01
C ALA A 119 0.29 -14.66 -11.92
N SER A 120 0.32 -15.31 -10.78
CA SER A 120 -0.40 -14.86 -9.58
C SER A 120 0.30 -13.66 -8.91
N VAL A 121 -0.41 -12.98 -8.00
CA VAL A 121 0.16 -11.86 -7.24
C VAL A 121 1.44 -12.27 -6.52
N LEU A 122 1.49 -13.47 -5.93
CA LEU A 122 2.62 -13.95 -5.14
C LEU A 122 3.81 -14.41 -5.98
N GLU A 123 3.62 -14.70 -7.26
CA GLU A 123 4.70 -15.05 -8.20
C GLU A 123 5.39 -13.83 -8.79
N THR A 124 4.70 -12.69 -8.85
CA THR A 124 5.26 -11.46 -9.40
C THR A 124 6.18 -10.75 -8.40
N VAL A 125 7.09 -9.92 -8.91
CA VAL A 125 8.10 -9.23 -8.08
C VAL A 125 7.49 -7.99 -7.43
N GLY A 126 7.33 -8.00 -6.10
CA GLY A 126 6.87 -6.83 -5.32
C GLY A 126 8.01 -6.10 -4.61
N CYS A 127 9.06 -6.80 -4.20
CA CYS A 127 10.20 -6.21 -3.49
C CYS A 127 11.52 -6.87 -3.93
N ARG A 128 12.65 -6.25 -3.56
CA ARG A 128 13.97 -6.76 -3.94
C ARG A 128 14.24 -8.18 -3.44
N ASP A 129 13.77 -8.48 -2.25
CA ASP A 129 13.99 -9.78 -1.59
C ASP A 129 13.33 -10.91 -2.37
N ASP A 130 12.22 -10.65 -3.05
CA ASP A 130 11.51 -11.64 -3.88
C ASP A 130 12.40 -12.15 -5.02
N ILE A 131 13.18 -11.25 -5.65
CA ILE A 131 14.08 -11.61 -6.75
C ILE A 131 15.14 -12.58 -6.23
N MET A 132 15.83 -12.21 -5.17
CA MET A 132 16.93 -13.02 -4.64
C MET A 132 16.44 -14.41 -4.22
N LEU A 133 15.36 -14.46 -3.43
CA LEU A 133 14.82 -15.73 -2.94
C LEU A 133 14.29 -16.62 -4.05
N TYR A 134 13.61 -16.05 -5.05
CA TYR A 134 13.11 -16.79 -6.18
C TYR A 134 14.24 -17.40 -7.02
N LEU A 135 15.26 -16.62 -7.38
CA LEU A 135 16.38 -17.11 -8.18
C LEU A 135 17.16 -18.19 -7.43
N ILE A 136 17.37 -18.05 -6.12
CA ILE A 136 17.99 -19.10 -5.28
C ILE A 136 17.13 -20.38 -5.28
N SER A 137 15.79 -20.25 -5.17
CA SER A 137 14.89 -21.39 -5.18
C SER A 137 14.86 -22.13 -6.52
N MET A 138 15.16 -21.43 -7.62
CA MET A 138 15.34 -22.00 -8.95
C MET A 138 16.73 -22.67 -9.13
N GLY A 139 17.61 -22.54 -8.15
CA GLY A 139 18.94 -23.20 -8.16
C GLY A 139 20.09 -22.31 -8.60
N LEU A 140 19.88 -21.01 -8.87
CA LEU A 140 20.96 -20.10 -9.20
C LEU A 140 21.90 -19.89 -7.99
N ASP A 141 23.18 -19.67 -8.28
CA ASP A 141 24.17 -19.31 -7.27
C ASP A 141 23.70 -18.10 -6.43
N PRO A 142 23.76 -18.18 -5.08
CA PRO A 142 23.28 -17.12 -4.22
C PRO A 142 23.97 -15.76 -4.44
N LYS A 143 25.27 -15.77 -4.77
CA LYS A 143 26.04 -14.55 -5.03
C LYS A 143 25.63 -13.92 -6.36
N MET A 144 25.34 -14.73 -7.38
CA MET A 144 24.80 -14.26 -8.65
C MET A 144 23.39 -13.72 -8.46
N SER A 145 22.51 -14.43 -7.75
CA SER A 145 21.15 -14.01 -7.44
C SER A 145 21.12 -12.65 -6.72
N PHE A 146 22.04 -12.44 -5.76
CA PHE A 146 22.21 -11.16 -5.09
C PHE A 146 22.65 -10.04 -6.05
N LYS A 147 23.60 -10.32 -6.97
CA LYS A 147 24.06 -9.32 -7.96
C LYS A 147 22.94 -8.92 -8.93
N ILE A 148 22.18 -9.90 -9.42
CA ILE A 148 21.02 -9.66 -10.29
C ILE A 148 20.00 -8.78 -9.53
N MET A 149 19.63 -9.17 -8.32
CA MET A 149 18.70 -8.39 -7.47
C MET A 149 19.20 -6.96 -7.27
N GLU A 150 20.47 -6.75 -6.93
CA GLU A 150 21.04 -5.42 -6.72
C GLU A 150 21.05 -4.56 -8.00
N ALA A 151 21.26 -5.17 -9.15
CA ALA A 151 21.20 -4.45 -10.42
C ALA A 151 19.76 -4.06 -10.79
N VAL A 152 18.82 -4.98 -10.63
CA VAL A 152 17.39 -4.75 -10.90
C VAL A 152 16.84 -3.67 -9.97
N ARG A 153 17.01 -3.81 -8.65
CA ARG A 153 16.46 -2.85 -7.68
C ARG A 153 16.94 -1.42 -7.85
N LYS A 154 18.09 -1.21 -8.47
CA LYS A 154 18.68 0.11 -8.77
C LYS A 154 18.35 0.59 -10.19
N GLY A 155 17.52 -0.14 -10.92
CA GLY A 155 17.15 0.17 -12.30
C GLY A 155 18.33 0.09 -13.30
N LYS A 156 19.44 -0.58 -12.93
CA LYS A 156 20.60 -0.73 -13.83
C LYS A 156 20.27 -1.62 -15.01
N VAL A 157 19.52 -2.71 -14.78
CA VAL A 157 19.06 -3.63 -15.82
C VAL A 157 18.15 -2.91 -16.81
N LYS A 158 17.19 -2.12 -16.31
CA LYS A 158 16.31 -1.32 -17.16
C LYS A 158 17.06 -0.35 -18.07
N LYS A 159 18.15 0.24 -17.58
CA LYS A 159 18.95 1.25 -18.32
C LYS A 159 19.96 0.65 -19.27
N GLY A 160 20.58 -0.46 -18.90
CA GLY A 160 21.74 -1.02 -19.61
C GLY A 160 21.67 -2.51 -19.93
N GLY A 161 20.53 -3.17 -19.68
CA GLY A 161 20.37 -4.60 -19.86
C GLY A 161 21.02 -5.43 -18.73
N PHE A 162 20.83 -6.73 -18.82
CA PHE A 162 21.50 -7.71 -17.96
C PHE A 162 23.00 -7.79 -18.30
N GLN A 163 23.81 -8.15 -17.32
CA GLN A 163 25.20 -8.47 -17.58
C GLN A 163 25.32 -9.79 -18.36
N GLU A 164 26.41 -9.95 -19.08
CA GLU A 164 26.71 -11.16 -19.83
C GLU A 164 26.61 -12.42 -18.96
N GLY A 165 26.00 -13.46 -19.47
CA GLY A 165 25.78 -14.74 -18.79
C GLY A 165 24.64 -14.78 -17.77
N TRP A 166 23.97 -13.65 -17.42
CA TRP A 166 22.89 -13.65 -16.42
C TRP A 166 21.56 -14.19 -16.98
N VAL A 167 21.24 -13.84 -18.23
CA VAL A 167 20.01 -14.33 -18.87
C VAL A 167 20.12 -15.82 -19.14
N GLU A 168 21.26 -16.25 -19.66
CA GLU A 168 21.59 -17.65 -19.94
C GLU A 168 21.50 -18.49 -18.65
N ALA A 169 22.11 -18.02 -17.56
CA ALA A 169 22.02 -18.72 -16.27
C ALA A 169 20.59 -18.82 -15.73
N MET A 170 19.78 -17.77 -15.87
CA MET A 170 18.36 -17.83 -15.49
C MET A 170 17.59 -18.84 -16.35
N GLN A 171 17.83 -18.87 -17.67
CA GLN A 171 17.19 -19.81 -18.60
C GLN A 171 17.62 -21.27 -18.35
N GLU A 172 18.89 -21.54 -18.11
CA GLU A 172 19.41 -22.86 -17.74
C GLU A 172 18.76 -23.42 -16.47
N HIS A 173 18.35 -22.53 -15.54
CA HIS A 173 17.63 -22.88 -14.32
C HIS A 173 16.10 -22.79 -14.45
N ASN A 174 15.59 -22.79 -15.68
CA ASN A 174 14.15 -22.75 -15.99
C ASN A 174 13.38 -21.55 -15.41
N VAL A 175 14.05 -20.41 -15.22
CA VAL A 175 13.36 -19.15 -14.88
C VAL A 175 12.49 -18.73 -16.08
N PRO A 176 11.16 -18.55 -15.90
CA PRO A 176 10.27 -18.22 -17.00
C PRO A 176 10.64 -16.93 -17.71
N GLN A 177 10.47 -16.87 -19.02
CA GLN A 177 10.81 -15.69 -19.81
C GLN A 177 10.05 -14.44 -19.35
N TRP A 178 8.74 -14.57 -19.00
CA TRP A 178 7.95 -13.46 -18.48
C TRP A 178 8.56 -12.86 -17.18
N TYR A 179 9.21 -13.69 -16.36
CA TYR A 179 9.87 -13.21 -15.13
C TYR A 179 11.12 -12.39 -15.48
N ILE A 180 11.96 -12.88 -16.41
CA ILE A 180 13.15 -12.18 -16.91
C ILE A 180 12.74 -10.83 -17.53
N ASP A 181 11.69 -10.83 -18.36
CA ASP A 181 11.17 -9.62 -18.99
C ASP A 181 10.60 -8.62 -17.96
N SER A 182 9.97 -9.13 -16.91
CA SER A 182 9.50 -8.31 -15.78
C SER A 182 10.65 -7.62 -15.06
N LEU A 183 11.73 -8.35 -14.76
CA LEU A 183 12.93 -7.78 -14.13
C LEU A 183 13.55 -6.63 -14.96
N ALA A 184 13.54 -6.77 -16.28
CA ALA A 184 14.10 -5.77 -17.19
C ALA A 184 13.32 -4.43 -17.19
N LYS A 185 12.05 -4.44 -16.78
CA LYS A 185 11.20 -3.24 -16.73
C LYS A 185 11.38 -2.41 -15.45
N ILE A 186 11.84 -3.03 -14.37
CA ILE A 186 11.87 -2.45 -13.03
C ILE A 186 12.86 -1.29 -12.92
N GLY A 187 12.37 -0.13 -12.49
CA GLY A 187 13.18 1.06 -12.25
C GLY A 187 13.74 1.15 -10.83
N TYR A 188 12.96 0.77 -9.84
CA TYR A 188 13.37 0.74 -8.43
C TYR A 188 12.53 -0.21 -7.59
N LEU A 189 13.16 -0.88 -6.60
CA LEU A 189 12.48 -1.75 -5.62
C LEU A 189 12.87 -1.42 -4.19
N PHE A 190 11.87 -1.47 -3.32
CA PHE A 190 12.03 -1.38 -1.87
C PHE A 190 12.36 -2.73 -1.23
N PRO A 191 12.93 -2.75 -0.01
CA PRO A 191 13.12 -3.98 0.77
C PRO A 191 11.78 -4.50 1.32
N LYS A 192 11.65 -5.81 1.44
CA LYS A 192 10.46 -6.47 1.99
C LYS A 192 10.17 -6.05 3.44
N ALA A 193 11.22 -5.88 4.25
CA ALA A 193 11.08 -5.45 5.63
C ALA A 193 10.36 -4.09 5.77
N HIS A 194 10.61 -3.16 4.85
CA HIS A 194 9.89 -1.88 4.79
C HIS A 194 8.39 -2.10 4.54
N ALA A 195 8.03 -2.84 3.49
CA ALA A 195 6.63 -3.13 3.17
C ALA A 195 5.90 -3.84 4.34
N VAL A 196 6.54 -4.84 4.96
CA VAL A 196 5.96 -5.55 6.11
C VAL A 196 5.68 -4.60 7.27
N ALA A 197 6.64 -3.73 7.62
CA ALA A 197 6.49 -2.81 8.74
C ALA A 197 5.30 -1.85 8.55
N TYR A 198 5.19 -1.24 7.37
CA TYR A 198 4.12 -0.28 7.07
C TYR A 198 2.76 -0.95 6.90
N VAL A 199 2.69 -2.11 6.23
CA VAL A 199 1.44 -2.86 6.10
C VAL A 199 0.94 -3.37 7.45
N MET A 200 1.85 -3.76 8.36
CA MET A 200 1.48 -4.14 9.72
C MET A 200 0.83 -2.98 10.49
N MET A 201 1.37 -1.77 10.39
CA MET A 201 0.74 -0.58 10.97
C MET A 201 -0.60 -0.28 10.30
N ALA A 202 -0.66 -0.32 8.98
CA ALA A 202 -1.89 -0.09 8.23
C ALA A 202 -3.00 -1.08 8.59
N PHE A 203 -2.68 -2.37 8.70
CA PHE A 203 -3.63 -3.41 9.09
C PHE A 203 -4.17 -3.20 10.52
N ARG A 204 -3.30 -2.85 11.47
CA ARG A 204 -3.70 -2.53 12.84
C ARG A 204 -4.61 -1.30 12.90
N ILE A 205 -4.30 -0.27 12.14
CA ILE A 205 -5.16 0.93 12.00
C ILE A 205 -6.50 0.55 11.35
N ALA A 206 -6.48 -0.33 10.34
CA ALA A 206 -7.69 -0.86 9.69
C ALA A 206 -8.57 -1.65 10.68
N TRP A 207 -7.97 -2.42 11.58
CA TRP A 207 -8.69 -3.11 12.64
C TRP A 207 -9.48 -2.14 13.53
N PHE A 208 -8.87 -1.03 13.94
CA PHE A 208 -9.59 0.00 14.70
C PHE A 208 -10.73 0.61 13.89
N LYS A 209 -10.57 0.78 12.59
CA LYS A 209 -11.64 1.27 11.72
C LYS A 209 -12.87 0.36 11.74
N VAL A 210 -12.66 -0.95 11.74
CA VAL A 210 -13.75 -1.95 11.75
C VAL A 210 -14.34 -2.08 13.16
N HIS A 211 -13.50 -2.26 14.17
CA HIS A 211 -13.94 -2.65 15.52
C HIS A 211 -14.12 -1.49 16.50
N ARG A 212 -13.57 -0.30 16.19
CA ARG A 212 -13.63 0.92 17.03
C ARG A 212 -13.77 2.17 16.17
N PRO A 213 -14.81 2.27 15.31
CA PRO A 213 -14.90 3.30 14.28
C PRO A 213 -14.83 4.72 14.83
N LEU A 214 -15.50 5.04 15.93
CA LEU A 214 -15.47 6.39 16.51
C LEU A 214 -14.05 6.81 16.92
N ALA A 215 -13.31 5.92 17.58
CA ALA A 215 -11.91 6.20 17.95
C ALA A 215 -11.02 6.35 16.71
N PHE A 216 -11.23 5.51 15.68
CA PHE A 216 -10.50 5.59 14.43
C PHE A 216 -10.69 6.96 13.75
N TYR A 217 -11.94 7.40 13.56
CA TYR A 217 -12.21 8.66 12.87
C TYR A 217 -11.80 9.88 13.69
N ALA A 218 -11.98 9.85 15.02
CA ALA A 218 -11.46 10.90 15.89
C ALA A 218 -9.93 11.04 15.75
N THR A 219 -9.21 9.91 15.72
CA THR A 219 -7.76 9.90 15.53
C THR A 219 -7.38 10.38 14.13
N PHE A 220 -8.06 9.89 13.10
CA PHE A 220 -7.78 10.27 11.71
C PHE A 220 -7.93 11.76 11.48
N PHE A 221 -9.04 12.36 11.93
CA PHE A 221 -9.29 13.79 11.77
C PHE A 221 -8.33 14.65 12.61
N THR A 222 -7.84 14.15 13.74
CA THR A 222 -6.89 14.87 14.58
C THR A 222 -5.45 14.81 14.05
N VAL A 223 -5.01 13.64 13.59
CA VAL A 223 -3.60 13.38 13.27
C VAL A 223 -3.31 13.48 11.77
N ARG A 224 -4.21 12.97 10.94
CA ARG A 224 -3.93 12.72 9.52
C ARG A 224 -4.61 13.69 8.55
N ALA A 225 -5.78 14.20 8.91
CA ALA A 225 -6.52 15.10 8.04
C ALA A 225 -5.75 16.43 7.90
N LYS A 226 -5.35 16.76 6.68
CA LYS A 226 -4.62 18.00 6.38
C LYS A 226 -5.53 19.23 6.37
N ALA A 227 -6.82 19.04 6.13
CA ALA A 227 -7.85 20.05 6.14
C ALA A 227 -9.11 19.45 6.73
N PHE A 228 -9.75 20.16 7.65
CA PHE A 228 -11.03 19.80 8.24
C PHE A 228 -11.91 21.04 8.24
N ASP A 229 -13.08 20.93 7.60
CA ASP A 229 -14.08 21.99 7.56
C ASP A 229 -15.35 21.50 8.27
N ALA A 230 -15.56 22.01 9.48
CA ALA A 230 -16.70 21.65 10.32
C ALA A 230 -18.03 22.05 9.69
N GLU A 231 -18.08 23.13 8.90
CA GLU A 231 -19.31 23.60 8.28
C GLU A 231 -19.89 22.54 7.35
N TYR A 232 -19.07 21.95 6.50
CA TYR A 232 -19.51 20.85 5.60
C TYR A 232 -19.65 19.52 6.33
N CYS A 233 -18.68 19.17 7.15
CA CYS A 233 -18.70 17.87 7.83
C CYS A 233 -19.86 17.72 8.82
N CYS A 234 -20.28 18.81 9.47
CA CYS A 234 -21.39 18.80 10.44
C CYS A 234 -22.75 19.10 9.82
N ALA A 235 -22.81 19.52 8.55
CA ALA A 235 -24.08 19.84 7.87
C ALA A 235 -24.85 18.62 7.36
N GLY A 236 -24.31 17.43 7.49
CA GLY A 236 -24.94 16.16 7.09
C GLY A 236 -24.42 15.60 5.76
N MET A 237 -24.88 14.39 5.44
CA MET A 237 -24.37 13.59 4.32
C MET A 237 -24.55 14.26 2.95
N ASP A 238 -25.69 14.91 2.73
CA ASP A 238 -25.96 15.54 1.43
C ASP A 238 -25.04 16.72 1.17
N ALA A 239 -24.77 17.56 2.19
CA ALA A 239 -23.82 18.67 2.08
C ALA A 239 -22.40 18.17 1.80
N VAL A 240 -21.98 17.10 2.46
CA VAL A 240 -20.68 16.44 2.23
C VAL A 240 -20.59 15.92 0.80
N LYS A 241 -21.60 15.19 0.31
CA LYS A 241 -21.64 14.66 -1.06
C LYS A 241 -21.64 15.76 -2.11
N GLN A 242 -22.38 16.84 -1.86
CA GLN A 242 -22.38 18.01 -2.73
C GLN A 242 -20.98 18.65 -2.81
N LYS A 243 -20.33 18.85 -1.66
CA LYS A 243 -18.99 19.44 -1.62
C LYS A 243 -17.93 18.59 -2.33
N ILE A 244 -18.00 17.26 -2.19
CA ILE A 244 -17.14 16.34 -2.93
C ILE A 244 -17.29 16.55 -4.44
N ARG A 245 -18.53 16.57 -4.95
CA ARG A 245 -18.82 16.79 -6.37
C ARG A 245 -18.35 18.15 -6.87
N GLU A 246 -18.53 19.21 -6.07
CA GLU A 246 -18.03 20.56 -6.40
C GLU A 246 -16.51 20.55 -6.60
N ILE A 247 -15.76 19.96 -5.67
CA ILE A 247 -14.30 19.90 -5.74
C ILE A 247 -13.83 19.02 -6.90
N GLU A 248 -14.45 17.85 -7.11
CA GLU A 248 -14.08 16.94 -8.21
C GLU A 248 -14.34 17.53 -9.60
N ASN A 249 -15.37 18.35 -9.73
CA ASN A 249 -15.71 19.03 -10.99
C ASN A 249 -14.93 20.34 -11.22
N ASN A 250 -14.28 20.87 -10.18
CA ASN A 250 -13.46 22.08 -10.29
C ASN A 250 -12.07 21.73 -10.82
N LYS A 251 -11.82 22.00 -12.10
CA LYS A 251 -10.50 21.79 -12.75
C LYS A 251 -9.39 22.66 -12.18
N ASP A 252 -9.76 23.80 -11.59
CA ASP A 252 -8.86 24.77 -11.00
C ASP A 252 -8.81 24.67 -9.47
N ALA A 253 -9.27 23.52 -8.92
CA ALA A 253 -9.25 23.28 -7.48
C ALA A 253 -7.84 23.44 -6.91
N THR A 254 -7.72 24.29 -5.91
CA THR A 254 -6.47 24.54 -5.19
C THR A 254 -5.99 23.30 -4.43
N ASP A 255 -4.71 23.25 -4.08
CA ASP A 255 -4.16 22.17 -3.24
C ASP A 255 -4.91 22.03 -1.90
N VAL A 256 -5.43 23.14 -1.36
CA VAL A 256 -6.23 23.15 -0.13
C VAL A 256 -7.56 22.46 -0.34
N GLU A 257 -8.26 22.74 -1.43
CA GLU A 257 -9.53 22.09 -1.78
C GLU A 257 -9.34 20.60 -2.10
N GLN A 258 -8.26 20.23 -2.80
CA GLN A 258 -7.92 18.84 -3.06
C GLN A 258 -7.57 18.07 -1.77
N ASN A 259 -6.87 18.72 -0.83
CA ASN A 259 -6.60 18.14 0.49
C ASN A 259 -7.89 18.01 1.32
N LEU A 260 -8.84 18.94 1.16
CA LEU A 260 -10.15 18.87 1.79
C LEU A 260 -10.96 17.66 1.31
N LEU A 261 -10.80 17.24 0.05
CA LEU A 261 -11.56 16.13 -0.54
C LEU A 261 -11.39 14.80 0.25
N VAL A 262 -10.21 14.55 0.79
CA VAL A 262 -9.96 13.32 1.58
C VAL A 262 -10.78 13.30 2.88
N THR A 263 -11.00 14.45 3.51
CA THR A 263 -11.74 14.58 4.77
C THR A 263 -13.24 14.31 4.61
N PRO A 264 -13.97 14.91 3.65
CA PRO A 264 -15.35 14.60 3.38
C PRO A 264 -15.59 13.12 3.03
N VAL A 265 -14.75 12.52 2.18
CA VAL A 265 -14.86 11.11 1.84
C VAL A 265 -14.71 10.23 3.08
N SER A 266 -13.76 10.53 3.96
CA SER A 266 -13.58 9.79 5.21
C SER A 266 -14.78 9.98 6.16
N TYR A 267 -15.35 11.18 6.23
CA TYR A 267 -16.54 11.47 7.03
C TYR A 267 -17.79 10.71 6.52
N THR A 268 -17.91 10.55 5.21
CA THR A 268 -19.00 9.75 4.61
C THR A 268 -18.92 8.30 5.09
N HIS A 269 -17.73 7.73 5.20
CA HIS A 269 -17.52 6.39 5.77
C HIS A 269 -17.97 6.31 7.24
N LEU A 270 -17.65 7.33 8.07
CA LEU A 270 -18.09 7.37 9.47
C LEU A 270 -19.62 7.37 9.58
N ARG A 271 -20.31 8.21 8.81
CA ARG A 271 -21.78 8.31 8.87
C ARG A 271 -22.47 7.04 8.37
N ALA A 272 -21.90 6.33 7.42
CA ALA A 272 -22.41 5.04 7.00
C ALA A 272 -22.38 4.01 8.16
N HIS A 273 -21.34 4.02 8.99
CA HIS A 273 -21.26 3.21 10.21
C HIS A 273 -22.35 3.56 11.25
N GLU A 274 -22.60 4.87 11.45
CA GLU A 274 -23.59 5.33 12.44
C GLU A 274 -25.03 4.97 12.05
N THR A 275 -25.34 4.92 10.76
CA THR A 275 -26.70 4.60 10.26
C THR A 275 -26.98 3.11 10.20
N SER A 276 -25.97 2.27 10.39
CA SER A 276 -26.06 0.80 10.34
C SER A 276 -26.11 0.16 11.73
N ALA A 277 -25.97 0.94 12.80
CA ALA A 277 -26.10 0.54 14.21
C ALA A 277 -27.44 0.98 14.79
#